data_de80e5cb8d84bb8883f1faae1926d8d1
#
_entry.id   de80e5cb8d84bb8883f1faae1926d8d1
#
_cell.length_a   1.000
_cell.length_b   1.000
_cell.length_c   1.000
_cell.angle_alpha   90.00
_cell.angle_beta   90.00
_cell.angle_gamma   90.00
#
_symmetry.space_group_name_H-M   'P 1'
#
loop_
_entity.id
_entity.type
_entity.pdbx_description
1 polymer ?
#
loop_
_entity_poly.entity_id
_entity_poly.type
_entity_poly.pdbx_seq_one_letter_code
_entity_poly.pdbx_strand_id
1 'polypeptide(L)'
;DMLRRRIKSARLRTVLTGIIMLVILYLELSGKGSALYPTFLQPGRNGLLYILIDLQFLCFDGIIMREGLLRGFVSLAKRKPTPESVMSVSLLLSAAYAVVTAFADPTAVTYGLISLPAAAAVFCCALTDFLTAVKDAGCFRVIASQRPKYVAEKLRGTAREGTEFYKYLLDDSELYTVKRADFVDGFFDRTNRRPEGED
;
A
#
# COMPACT_ATOMS: atom_id res chain seq x y z
N ASP A 1 -22.93 2.66 -7.90
CA ASP A 1 -22.09 3.50 -8.77
C ASP A 1 -20.86 4.08 -8.05
N MET A 2 -20.96 4.50 -6.80
CA MET A 2 -19.80 5.02 -6.03
C MET A 2 -18.66 4.01 -5.91
N LEU A 3 -18.93 2.76 -5.54
CA LEU A 3 -17.93 1.69 -5.42
C LEU A 3 -17.19 1.43 -6.73
N ARG A 4 -17.93 1.39 -7.86
CA ARG A 4 -17.33 1.20 -9.18
C ARG A 4 -16.39 2.36 -9.55
N ARG A 5 -16.77 3.60 -9.22
CA ARG A 5 -15.90 4.78 -9.45
C ARG A 5 -14.64 4.70 -8.58
N ARG A 6 -14.77 4.30 -7.30
CA ARG A 6 -13.64 4.12 -6.39
C ARG A 6 -12.65 3.08 -6.90
N ILE A 7 -13.14 1.92 -7.36
CA ILE A 7 -12.28 0.86 -7.95
C ILE A 7 -11.58 1.35 -9.21
N LYS A 8 -12.29 2.03 -10.12
CA LYS A 8 -11.69 2.56 -11.35
C LYS A 8 -10.58 3.58 -11.04
N SER A 9 -10.84 4.51 -10.11
CA SER A 9 -9.84 5.51 -9.68
C SER A 9 -8.63 4.85 -9.02
N ALA A 10 -8.83 3.91 -8.10
CA ALA A 10 -7.74 3.19 -7.45
C ALA A 10 -6.92 2.37 -8.46
N ARG A 11 -7.58 1.65 -9.39
CA ARG A 11 -6.90 0.92 -10.47
C ARG A 11 -6.06 1.84 -11.34
N LEU A 12 -6.58 3.01 -11.73
CA LEU A 12 -5.84 3.97 -12.54
C LEU A 12 -4.59 4.47 -11.81
N ARG A 13 -4.73 4.82 -10.53
CA ARG A 13 -3.60 5.25 -9.69
C ARG A 13 -2.53 4.14 -9.61
N THR A 14 -2.91 2.90 -9.37
CA THR A 14 -1.98 1.76 -9.30
C THR A 14 -1.25 1.52 -10.62
N VAL A 15 -1.95 1.62 -11.75
CA VAL A 15 -1.31 1.47 -13.08
C VAL A 15 -0.32 2.60 -13.34
N LEU A 16 -0.70 3.85 -13.05
CA LEU A 16 0.16 5.01 -13.28
C LEU A 16 1.42 4.95 -12.39
N THR A 17 1.27 4.70 -11.09
CA THR A 17 2.43 4.58 -10.18
C THR A 17 3.30 3.38 -10.52
N GLY A 18 2.72 2.28 -11.01
CA GLY A 18 3.46 1.12 -11.51
C GLY A 18 4.30 1.44 -12.75
N ILE A 19 3.76 2.22 -13.69
CA ILE A 19 4.52 2.69 -14.87
C ILE A 19 5.67 3.59 -14.43
N ILE A 20 5.41 4.54 -13.54
CA ILE A 20 6.46 5.45 -13.01
C ILE A 20 7.57 4.64 -12.32
N MET A 21 7.21 3.69 -11.47
CA MET A 21 8.18 2.80 -10.81
C MET A 21 9.05 2.05 -11.83
N LEU A 22 8.46 1.52 -12.91
CA LEU A 22 9.21 0.84 -13.98
C LEU A 22 10.14 1.80 -14.73
N VAL A 23 9.72 3.04 -14.96
CA VAL A 23 10.58 4.05 -15.59
C VAL A 23 11.76 4.39 -14.68
N ILE A 24 11.53 4.63 -13.39
CA ILE A 24 12.59 4.91 -12.41
C ILE A 24 13.54 3.69 -12.32
N LEU A 25 13.01 2.48 -12.27
CA LEU A 25 13.81 1.25 -12.30
C LEU A 25 14.69 1.18 -13.55
N TYR A 26 14.14 1.50 -14.71
CA TYR A 26 14.90 1.56 -15.97
C TYR A 26 16.01 2.62 -15.89
N LEU A 27 15.72 3.81 -15.36
CA LEU A 27 16.70 4.87 -15.18
C LEU A 27 17.86 4.45 -14.26
N GLU A 28 17.57 3.81 -13.14
CA GLU A 28 18.59 3.33 -12.20
C GLU A 28 19.42 2.15 -12.73
N LEU A 29 18.79 1.20 -13.41
CA LEU A 29 19.49 0.05 -13.99
C LEU A 29 20.40 0.44 -15.16
N SER A 30 19.99 1.39 -15.97
CA SER A 30 20.72 1.77 -17.16
C SER A 30 21.93 2.67 -16.86
N GLY A 31 22.00 3.30 -15.70
CA GLY A 31 23.19 4.00 -15.21
C GLY A 31 24.43 3.08 -15.12
N LYS A 32 24.25 1.77 -15.16
CA LYS A 32 25.32 0.76 -15.13
C LYS A 32 25.85 0.33 -16.50
N GLY A 33 25.61 1.11 -17.58
CA GLY A 33 26.27 0.90 -18.87
C GLY A 33 25.56 0.00 -19.86
N SER A 34 24.23 -0.07 -19.82
CA SER A 34 23.47 -0.82 -20.83
C SER A 34 23.46 -0.09 -22.18
N ALA A 35 23.68 -0.82 -23.29
CA ALA A 35 23.74 -0.31 -24.65
C ALA A 35 22.42 0.33 -25.15
N LEU A 36 21.32 0.12 -24.48
CA LEU A 36 19.99 0.66 -24.79
C LEU A 36 19.72 2.06 -24.20
N TYR A 37 20.68 2.61 -23.47
CA TYR A 37 20.49 3.87 -22.76
C TYR A 37 20.97 5.07 -23.60
N PRO A 38 20.13 6.09 -23.80
CA PRO A 38 20.53 7.26 -24.57
C PRO A 38 21.69 7.96 -23.86
N THR A 39 22.75 8.21 -24.60
CA THR A 39 24.02 8.76 -24.07
C THR A 39 23.88 10.14 -23.41
N PHE A 40 22.83 10.91 -23.77
CA PHE A 40 22.55 12.21 -23.17
C PHE A 40 21.96 12.13 -21.76
N LEU A 41 21.42 10.95 -21.38
CA LEU A 41 20.80 10.71 -20.07
C LEU A 41 21.76 10.03 -19.11
N GLN A 42 23.00 9.75 -19.51
CA GLN A 42 23.99 9.11 -18.63
C GLN A 42 24.32 10.00 -17.43
N PRO A 43 24.20 9.48 -16.17
CA PRO A 43 24.47 10.26 -14.97
C PRO A 43 25.86 10.89 -14.97
N GLY A 44 26.88 10.15 -15.49
CA GLY A 44 28.26 10.63 -15.58
C GLY A 44 28.51 11.75 -16.59
N ARG A 45 27.59 12.01 -17.53
CA ARG A 45 27.71 13.11 -18.50
C ARG A 45 26.83 14.31 -18.16
N ASN A 46 25.59 14.05 -17.80
CA ASN A 46 24.58 15.09 -17.53
C ASN A 46 23.84 14.79 -16.22
N GLY A 47 24.57 14.75 -15.09
CA GLY A 47 23.98 14.40 -13.78
C GLY A 47 22.82 15.29 -13.39
N LEU A 48 22.89 16.58 -13.68
CA LEU A 48 21.80 17.52 -13.36
C LEU A 48 20.51 17.20 -14.15
N LEU A 49 20.61 16.84 -15.43
CA LEU A 49 19.45 16.45 -16.24
C LEU A 49 18.83 15.16 -15.70
N TYR A 50 19.66 14.21 -15.32
CA TYR A 50 19.20 12.95 -14.70
C TYR A 50 18.43 13.20 -13.41
N ILE A 51 18.98 14.03 -12.50
CA ILE A 51 18.32 14.41 -11.23
C ILE A 51 16.99 15.10 -11.48
N LEU A 52 16.91 16.02 -12.43
CA LEU A 52 15.67 16.75 -12.75
C LEU A 52 14.58 15.82 -13.28
N ILE A 53 14.93 14.87 -14.14
CA ILE A 53 13.97 13.88 -14.67
C ILE A 53 13.47 12.97 -13.54
N ASP A 54 14.36 12.47 -12.69
CA ASP A 54 14.00 11.62 -11.57
C ASP A 54 13.10 12.36 -10.57
N LEU A 55 13.44 13.60 -10.22
CA LEU A 55 12.64 14.45 -9.35
C LEU A 55 11.24 14.72 -9.95
N GLN A 56 11.15 14.88 -11.27
CA GLN A 56 9.87 15.06 -11.94
C GLN A 56 8.96 13.84 -11.77
N PHE A 57 9.50 12.61 -11.90
CA PHE A 57 8.73 11.39 -11.68
C PHE A 57 8.31 11.23 -10.21
N LEU A 58 9.17 11.56 -9.27
CA LEU A 58 8.82 11.59 -7.83
C LEU A 58 7.70 12.62 -7.54
N CYS A 59 7.74 13.79 -8.18
CA CYS A 59 6.66 14.76 -8.06
C CYS A 59 5.33 14.24 -8.63
N PHE A 60 5.34 13.56 -9.77
CA PHE A 60 4.13 12.92 -10.30
C PHE A 60 3.56 11.87 -9.36
N ASP A 61 4.39 11.03 -8.78
CA ASP A 61 3.96 10.06 -7.76
C ASP A 61 3.31 10.76 -6.55
N GLY A 62 3.90 11.85 -6.07
CA GLY A 62 3.35 12.68 -5.01
C GLY A 62 1.99 13.28 -5.35
N ILE A 63 1.80 13.76 -6.60
CA ILE A 63 0.53 14.33 -7.07
C ILE A 63 -0.55 13.23 -7.18
N ILE A 64 -0.21 12.09 -7.75
CA ILE A 64 -1.14 10.95 -7.90
C ILE A 64 -1.62 10.45 -6.54
N MET A 65 -0.72 10.35 -5.56
CA MET A 65 -0.98 9.84 -4.22
C MET A 65 -1.12 10.94 -3.15
N ARG A 66 -1.45 12.17 -3.55
CA ARG A 66 -1.54 13.35 -2.65
C ARG A 66 -2.38 13.08 -1.39
N GLU A 67 -3.50 12.38 -1.52
CA GLU A 67 -4.39 12.07 -0.40
C GLU A 67 -3.74 11.08 0.59
N GLY A 68 -3.05 10.07 0.07
CA GLY A 68 -2.27 9.12 0.88
C GLY A 68 -1.10 9.81 1.56
N LEU A 69 -0.43 10.71 0.86
CA LEU A 69 0.70 11.48 1.36
C LEU A 69 0.28 12.40 2.54
N LEU A 70 -0.83 13.11 2.41
CA LEU A 70 -1.38 13.94 3.49
C LEU A 70 -1.81 13.08 4.69
N ARG A 71 -2.49 11.95 4.45
CA ARG A 71 -2.87 11.00 5.51
C ARG A 71 -1.64 10.44 6.22
N GLY A 72 -0.58 10.12 5.46
CA GLY A 72 0.69 9.64 5.99
C GLY A 72 1.33 10.64 6.96
N PHE A 73 1.39 11.92 6.61
CA PHE A 73 1.92 12.96 7.50
C PHE A 73 1.05 13.17 8.76
N VAL A 74 -0.27 13.19 8.59
CA VAL A 74 -1.19 13.33 9.72
C VAL A 74 -1.08 12.14 10.67
N SER A 75 -0.93 10.92 10.16
CA SER A 75 -0.76 9.71 10.98
C SER A 75 0.56 9.72 11.75
N LEU A 76 1.63 10.22 11.12
CA LEU A 76 2.93 10.39 11.77
C LEU A 76 2.86 11.42 12.90
N ALA A 77 2.21 12.57 12.66
CA ALA A 77 2.00 13.59 13.69
C ALA A 77 1.17 13.07 14.88
N LYS A 78 0.23 12.17 14.63
CA LYS A 78 -0.57 11.51 15.67
C LYS A 78 0.14 10.33 16.35
N ARG A 79 1.41 10.06 16.03
CA ARG A 79 2.20 8.93 16.54
C ARG A 79 1.54 7.56 16.31
N LYS A 80 0.76 7.43 15.25
CA LYS A 80 0.14 6.16 14.80
C LYS A 80 0.66 5.85 13.40
N PRO A 81 1.85 5.24 13.27
CA PRO A 81 2.46 4.96 11.97
C PRO A 81 1.56 4.03 11.15
N THR A 82 1.35 4.41 9.90
CA THR A 82 0.61 3.65 8.90
C THR A 82 1.53 3.36 7.72
N PRO A 83 1.23 2.41 6.83
CA PRO A 83 2.00 2.20 5.61
C PRO A 83 2.14 3.49 4.77
N GLU A 84 1.12 4.34 4.79
CA GLU A 84 1.12 5.64 4.11
C GLU A 84 2.16 6.61 4.72
N SER A 85 2.47 6.50 6.02
CA SER A 85 3.50 7.33 6.65
C SER A 85 4.90 6.95 6.17
N VAL A 86 5.16 5.65 5.96
CA VAL A 86 6.43 5.17 5.39
C VAL A 86 6.61 5.69 3.97
N MET A 87 5.57 5.60 3.14
CA MET A 87 5.55 6.16 1.78
C MET A 87 5.87 7.66 1.80
N SER A 88 5.22 8.42 2.68
CA SER A 88 5.39 9.89 2.74
C SER A 88 6.81 10.29 3.14
N VAL A 89 7.39 9.60 4.12
CA VAL A 89 8.76 9.84 4.57
C VAL A 89 9.77 9.43 3.50
N SER A 90 9.60 8.26 2.86
CA SER A 90 10.48 7.81 1.78
C SER A 90 10.52 8.79 0.62
N LEU A 91 9.34 9.26 0.19
CA LEU A 91 9.23 10.21 -0.91
C LEU A 91 9.88 11.56 -0.59
N LEU A 92 9.67 12.07 0.64
CA LEU A 92 10.32 13.29 1.09
C LEU A 92 11.84 13.16 1.15
N LEU A 93 12.34 12.07 1.72
CA LEU A 93 13.78 11.84 1.84
C LEU A 93 14.43 11.71 0.47
N SER A 94 13.80 10.98 -0.46
CA SER A 94 14.32 10.84 -1.83
C SER A 94 14.32 12.17 -2.57
N ALA A 95 13.25 12.97 -2.45
CA ALA A 95 13.18 14.28 -3.06
C ALA A 95 14.23 15.25 -2.44
N ALA A 96 14.37 15.25 -1.12
CA ALA A 96 15.38 16.06 -0.43
C ALA A 96 16.80 15.66 -0.85
N TYR A 97 17.07 14.36 -0.93
CA TYR A 97 18.36 13.85 -1.39
C TYR A 97 18.65 14.28 -2.82
N ALA A 98 17.69 14.17 -3.74
CA ALA A 98 17.83 14.62 -5.13
C ALA A 98 18.14 16.13 -5.22
N VAL A 99 17.42 16.95 -4.45
CA VAL A 99 17.65 18.39 -4.39
C VAL A 99 19.05 18.71 -3.86
N VAL A 100 19.43 18.13 -2.72
CA VAL A 100 20.76 18.36 -2.13
C VAL A 100 21.88 17.97 -3.10
N THR A 101 21.76 16.82 -3.76
CA THR A 101 22.74 16.35 -4.74
C THR A 101 22.82 17.28 -5.97
N ALA A 102 21.69 17.83 -6.41
CA ALA A 102 21.67 18.78 -7.52
C ALA A 102 22.46 20.05 -7.23
N PHE A 103 22.45 20.53 -5.99
CA PHE A 103 23.15 21.75 -5.58
C PHE A 103 24.58 21.50 -5.11
N ALA A 104 24.86 20.35 -4.48
CA ALA A 104 26.18 20.06 -3.94
C ALA A 104 27.17 19.61 -5.01
N ASP A 105 26.87 18.55 -5.72
CA ASP A 105 27.68 18.00 -6.80
C ASP A 105 26.84 17.14 -7.74
N PRO A 106 26.38 17.67 -8.87
CA PRO A 106 25.61 16.90 -9.85
C PRO A 106 26.39 15.74 -10.49
N THR A 107 27.72 15.74 -10.39
CA THR A 107 28.58 14.69 -10.96
C THR A 107 28.69 13.47 -10.02
N ALA A 108 28.36 13.64 -8.75
CA ALA A 108 28.37 12.55 -7.76
C ALA A 108 27.28 11.47 -7.98
N VAL A 109 26.35 11.70 -8.89
CA VAL A 109 25.24 10.79 -9.23
C VAL A 109 25.71 9.55 -10.04
N THR A 110 26.99 9.26 -10.04
CA THR A 110 27.56 8.11 -10.77
C THR A 110 26.92 6.76 -10.38
N TYR A 111 26.34 6.66 -9.18
CA TYR A 111 25.77 5.43 -8.62
C TYR A 111 24.21 5.40 -8.62
N GLY A 112 23.56 6.39 -9.21
CA GLY A 112 22.09 6.51 -9.22
C GLY A 112 21.53 7.24 -7.98
N LEU A 113 20.26 7.61 -8.07
CA LEU A 113 19.50 8.22 -6.97
C LEU A 113 18.77 7.13 -6.18
N ILE A 114 18.51 7.40 -4.90
CA ILE A 114 17.76 6.48 -4.02
C ILE A 114 16.24 6.74 -4.20
N SER A 115 15.76 6.78 -5.43
CA SER A 115 14.36 7.07 -5.75
C SER A 115 13.52 5.81 -5.92
N LEU A 116 14.11 4.71 -6.34
CA LEU A 116 13.42 3.45 -6.54
C LEU A 116 12.68 2.93 -5.28
N PRO A 117 13.28 2.92 -4.07
CA PRO A 117 12.54 2.53 -2.86
C PRO A 117 11.32 3.43 -2.58
N ALA A 118 11.43 4.74 -2.86
CA ALA A 118 10.31 5.65 -2.69
C ALA A 118 9.18 5.36 -3.70
N ALA A 119 9.51 5.18 -4.98
CA ALA A 119 8.55 4.81 -6.01
C ALA A 119 7.89 3.44 -5.73
N ALA A 120 8.66 2.46 -5.24
CA ALA A 120 8.13 1.18 -4.82
C ALA A 120 7.17 1.31 -3.63
N ALA A 121 7.48 2.13 -2.63
CA ALA A 121 6.59 2.40 -1.50
C ALA A 121 5.27 3.06 -1.97
N VAL A 122 5.33 4.00 -2.91
CA VAL A 122 4.15 4.63 -3.52
C VAL A 122 3.30 3.61 -4.25
N PHE A 123 3.91 2.77 -5.08
CA PHE A 123 3.21 1.70 -5.80
C PHE A 123 2.56 0.70 -4.85
N CYS A 124 3.24 0.24 -3.80
CA CYS A 124 2.69 -0.67 -2.80
C CYS A 124 1.47 -0.07 -2.08
N CYS A 125 1.51 1.23 -1.73
CA CYS A 125 0.37 1.91 -1.15
C CYS A 125 -0.81 2.01 -2.12
N ALA A 126 -0.56 2.37 -3.38
CA ALA A 126 -1.59 2.41 -4.42
C ALA A 126 -2.23 1.03 -4.66
N LEU A 127 -1.41 -0.04 -4.67
CA LEU A 127 -1.87 -1.42 -4.79
C LEU A 127 -2.75 -1.82 -3.60
N THR A 128 -2.34 -1.47 -2.39
CA THR A 128 -3.12 -1.73 -1.17
C THR A 128 -4.47 -1.03 -1.21
N ASP A 129 -4.52 0.22 -1.65
CA ASP A 129 -5.77 0.98 -1.84
C ASP A 129 -6.70 0.28 -2.86
N PHE A 130 -6.14 -0.20 -3.96
CA PHE A 130 -6.89 -0.94 -4.99
C PHE A 130 -7.43 -2.27 -4.44
N LEU A 131 -6.60 -3.08 -3.79
CA LEU A 131 -7.01 -4.35 -3.21
C LEU A 131 -8.09 -4.17 -2.14
N THR A 132 -7.97 -3.13 -1.31
CA THR A 132 -8.99 -2.77 -0.32
C THR A 132 -10.31 -2.39 -0.98
N ALA A 133 -10.28 -1.59 -2.05
CA ALA A 133 -11.49 -1.24 -2.79
C ALA A 133 -12.17 -2.45 -3.45
N VAL A 134 -11.38 -3.41 -3.96
CA VAL A 134 -11.91 -4.67 -4.52
C VAL A 134 -12.51 -5.54 -3.43
N LYS A 135 -11.85 -5.67 -2.28
CA LYS A 135 -12.35 -6.36 -1.09
C LYS A 135 -13.69 -5.77 -0.64
N ASP A 136 -13.76 -4.43 -0.47
CA ASP A 136 -14.98 -3.74 -0.05
C ASP A 136 -16.15 -4.01 -1.01
N ALA A 137 -15.88 -4.04 -2.32
CA ALA A 137 -16.90 -4.37 -3.31
C ALA A 137 -17.35 -5.84 -3.24
N GLY A 138 -16.43 -6.76 -2.95
CA GLY A 138 -16.73 -8.16 -2.69
C GLY A 138 -17.64 -8.32 -1.46
N CYS A 139 -17.28 -7.68 -0.37
CA CYS A 139 -18.07 -7.66 0.86
C CYS A 139 -19.46 -7.07 0.65
N PHE A 140 -19.56 -5.96 -0.09
CA PHE A 140 -20.85 -5.36 -0.42
C PHE A 140 -21.73 -6.32 -1.24
N ARG A 141 -21.15 -7.07 -2.18
CA ARG A 141 -21.91 -8.07 -2.98
C ARG A 141 -22.46 -9.19 -2.10
N VAL A 142 -21.70 -9.62 -1.10
CA VAL A 142 -22.16 -10.63 -0.13
C VAL A 142 -23.32 -10.10 0.71
N ILE A 143 -23.20 -8.87 1.23
CA ILE A 143 -24.27 -8.25 2.03
C ILE A 143 -25.53 -8.02 1.21
N ALA A 144 -25.40 -7.54 -0.02
CA ALA A 144 -26.52 -7.27 -0.93
C ALA A 144 -27.20 -8.55 -1.48
N SER A 145 -26.58 -9.73 -1.29
CA SER A 145 -27.18 -10.99 -1.74
C SER A 145 -28.36 -11.36 -0.84
N GLN A 146 -29.43 -11.90 -1.44
CA GLN A 146 -30.61 -12.40 -0.70
C GLN A 146 -30.38 -13.79 -0.05
N ARG A 147 -29.19 -14.34 -0.15
CA ARG A 147 -28.86 -15.64 0.44
C ARG A 147 -28.78 -15.56 1.95
N PRO A 148 -29.15 -16.62 2.68
CA PRO A 148 -28.99 -16.67 4.13
C PRO A 148 -27.51 -16.49 4.49
N LYS A 149 -27.25 -15.63 5.47
CA LYS A 149 -25.89 -15.30 5.93
C LYS A 149 -25.66 -16.00 7.25
N TYR A 150 -24.46 -16.49 7.43
CA TYR A 150 -24.01 -17.14 8.66
C TYR A 150 -22.79 -16.42 9.19
N VAL A 151 -22.76 -16.19 10.49
CA VAL A 151 -21.60 -15.65 11.21
C VAL A 151 -20.98 -16.76 12.00
N ALA A 152 -19.69 -17.01 11.78
CA ALA A 152 -18.88 -17.88 12.61
C ALA A 152 -18.24 -17.04 13.73
N GLU A 153 -18.50 -17.39 14.97
CA GLU A 153 -17.95 -16.72 16.14
C GLU A 153 -17.11 -17.74 16.94
N LYS A 154 -15.85 -17.38 17.21
CA LYS A 154 -14.96 -18.21 18.01
C LYS A 154 -15.47 -18.23 19.46
N LEU A 155 -15.68 -19.41 19.99
CA LEU A 155 -16.03 -19.59 21.40
C LEU A 155 -14.81 -19.29 22.26
N ARG A 156 -14.72 -18.07 22.79
CA ARG A 156 -13.74 -17.75 23.82
C ARG A 156 -14.24 -18.24 25.18
N GLY A 157 -13.61 -19.28 25.67
CA GLY A 157 -13.27 -19.59 27.06
C GLY A 157 -14.27 -19.50 28.20
N THR A 158 -15.56 -19.22 27.99
CA THR A 158 -16.57 -19.41 29.05
C THR A 158 -17.32 -20.69 28.76
N ALA A 159 -16.97 -21.72 29.54
CA ALA A 159 -17.68 -22.98 29.56
C ALA A 159 -19.18 -22.75 29.83
N ARG A 160 -19.97 -22.67 28.75
CA ARG A 160 -21.40 -22.89 28.85
C ARG A 160 -21.58 -24.42 28.96
N GLU A 161 -22.44 -24.83 29.86
CA GLU A 161 -22.83 -26.25 30.02
C GLU A 161 -22.99 -26.93 28.65
N GLY A 162 -22.21 -27.97 28.39
CA GLY A 162 -22.16 -28.69 27.11
C GLY A 162 -20.91 -28.49 26.26
N THR A 163 -20.15 -27.40 26.44
CA THR A 163 -18.91 -27.17 25.67
C THR A 163 -17.69 -27.87 26.26
N GLU A 164 -17.72 -28.23 27.53
CA GLU A 164 -16.63 -28.95 28.18
C GLU A 164 -16.39 -30.35 27.56
N PHE A 165 -17.44 -31.02 27.11
CA PHE A 165 -17.32 -32.31 26.46
C PHE A 165 -16.50 -32.26 25.17
N TYR A 166 -16.64 -31.19 24.37
CA TYR A 166 -15.87 -31.03 23.15
C TYR A 166 -14.43 -30.60 23.38
N LYS A 167 -14.15 -29.92 24.49
CA LYS A 167 -12.79 -29.50 24.87
C LYS A 167 -11.88 -30.68 25.18
N TYR A 168 -12.42 -31.76 25.75
CA TYR A 168 -11.68 -32.98 26.03
C TYR A 168 -11.46 -33.87 24.80
N LEU A 169 -12.29 -33.71 23.76
CA LEU A 169 -12.20 -34.54 22.55
C LEU A 169 -11.17 -34.00 21.54
N LEU A 170 -10.81 -32.72 21.63
CA LEU A 170 -10.06 -32.01 20.59
C LEU A 170 -9.05 -31.06 21.25
N ASP A 171 -7.95 -31.61 21.74
CA ASP A 171 -6.95 -30.93 22.57
C ASP A 171 -6.29 -29.71 21.94
N ASP A 172 -6.47 -29.48 20.63
CA ASP A 172 -5.87 -28.37 19.88
C ASP A 172 -6.84 -27.68 18.89
N SER A 173 -8.14 -27.90 18.99
CA SER A 173 -9.09 -27.36 18.02
C SER A 173 -9.87 -26.16 18.54
N GLU A 174 -9.86 -25.12 17.73
CA GLU A 174 -10.68 -23.93 17.96
C GLU A 174 -12.16 -24.21 17.65
N LEU A 175 -13.04 -24.04 18.64
CA LEU A 175 -14.48 -24.22 18.47
C LEU A 175 -15.11 -22.93 17.94
N TYR A 176 -15.89 -23.06 16.87
CA TYR A 176 -16.67 -21.97 16.28
C TYR A 176 -18.16 -22.30 16.35
N THR A 177 -18.97 -21.33 16.78
CA THR A 177 -20.43 -21.40 16.62
C THR A 177 -20.82 -20.68 15.34
N VAL A 178 -21.68 -21.33 14.56
CA VAL A 178 -22.23 -20.75 13.33
C VAL A 178 -23.67 -20.36 13.61
N LYS A 179 -23.97 -19.05 13.61
CA LYS A 179 -25.32 -18.51 13.79
C LYS A 179 -25.80 -17.90 12.49
N ARG A 180 -27.06 -18.13 12.13
CA ARG A 180 -27.72 -17.42 11.05
C ARG A 180 -27.89 -15.96 11.47
N ALA A 181 -27.43 -15.04 10.59
CA ALA A 181 -27.56 -13.61 10.80
C ALA A 181 -28.42 -13.04 9.66
N ASP A 182 -29.60 -12.53 9.99
CA ASP A 182 -30.45 -11.86 9.02
C ASP A 182 -29.95 -10.43 8.72
N PHE A 183 -29.26 -9.83 9.69
CA PHE A 183 -28.64 -8.51 9.58
C PHE A 183 -27.23 -8.52 10.19
N VAL A 184 -26.24 -7.97 9.47
CA VAL A 184 -24.83 -7.95 9.89
C VAL A 184 -24.40 -6.53 10.19
N ASP A 185 -24.77 -6.04 11.37
CA ASP A 185 -24.28 -4.76 11.89
C ASP A 185 -22.77 -4.80 12.07
N GLY A 186 -22.10 -3.73 11.62
CA GLY A 186 -20.66 -3.61 11.74
C GLY A 186 -19.86 -4.62 10.90
N PHE A 187 -20.44 -5.20 9.84
CA PHE A 187 -19.74 -6.16 8.98
C PHE A 187 -18.45 -5.61 8.40
N PHE A 188 -18.47 -4.37 7.91
CA PHE A 188 -17.28 -3.72 7.36
C PHE A 188 -16.22 -3.45 8.44
N ASP A 189 -16.64 -3.06 9.64
CA ASP A 189 -15.71 -2.82 10.75
C ASP A 189 -15.06 -4.11 11.22
N ARG A 190 -15.84 -5.20 11.29
CA ARG A 190 -15.31 -6.53 11.66
C ARG A 190 -14.41 -7.12 10.60
N THR A 191 -14.72 -6.97 9.31
CA THR A 191 -13.87 -7.46 8.21
C THR A 191 -12.60 -6.63 8.01
N ASN A 192 -12.62 -5.38 8.44
CA ASN A 192 -11.47 -4.47 8.34
C ASN A 192 -10.64 -4.42 9.63
N ARG A 193 -11.13 -4.95 10.75
CA ARG A 193 -10.26 -5.16 11.91
C ARG A 193 -9.14 -6.10 11.53
N ARG A 194 -7.91 -5.65 11.67
CA ARG A 194 -6.78 -6.56 11.72
C ARG A 194 -7.02 -7.52 12.88
N PRO A 195 -6.69 -8.81 12.76
CA PRO A 195 -6.61 -9.65 13.94
C PRO A 195 -5.66 -8.92 14.90
N GLU A 196 -6.21 -8.43 16.00
CA GLU A 196 -5.39 -7.91 17.10
C GLU A 196 -4.51 -9.08 17.47
N GLY A 197 -3.20 -8.91 17.33
CA GLY A 197 -2.24 -9.89 17.81
C GLY A 197 -2.58 -10.16 19.26
N GLU A 198 -2.71 -11.41 19.60
CA GLU A 198 -2.77 -11.83 20.99
C GLU A 198 -1.45 -11.37 21.61
N ASP A 199 -1.51 -10.32 22.44
CA ASP A 199 -0.48 -9.99 23.41
C ASP A 199 -0.49 -11.04 24.52
#